data_8d8228a5f5b1ddf32cf37b269f35bd16
#
_entry.id   8d8228a5f5b1ddf32cf37b269f35bd16
#
_cell.length_a   1.000
_cell.length_b   1.000
_cell.length_c   1.000
_cell.angle_alpha   90.00
_cell.angle_beta   90.00
_cell.angle_gamma   90.00
#
_symmetry.space_group_name_H-M   'P 1'
#
loop_
_entity.id
_entity.type
_entity.pdbx_description
1 polymer ?
#
loop_
_entity_poly.entity_id
_entity_poly.type
_entity_poly.pdbx_seq_one_letter_code
_entity_poly.pdbx_strand_id
1 'polypeptide(L)'
;MTCGVSGGADSLSLLALAVAAGCEVTAVHVDHGLRVGSDEEAEVVANAAAALGASFRSIRVHIDAGPNLEARARAARHAALGEGARLGHTADDQAETVLGNLVRGAGPEGLAGIRADDRHPILALRRRETVELCRALGFIVVDDPSNRDPAFRRNRIRFEVLPLLDDVAARDVAAVIARQAEVLREVVDHLEGEAAGLDPTDGAMLAAAPPTLARMAVRRWLRSCSGEGHPPDAATVERVLGVARLQMRATEVGGGWRVARTGGRLRLELDGDPFVGPPVGPPAADG
;
A
#
# COMPACT_ATOMS: atom_id res chain seq x y z
N MET A 1 -6.58 19.80 -5.89
CA MET A 1 -5.95 18.57 -5.35
C MET A 1 -6.94 17.89 -4.39
N THR A 2 -7.11 16.57 -4.43
CA THR A 2 -7.98 15.83 -3.50
C THR A 2 -7.14 15.30 -2.34
N CYS A 3 -7.57 15.56 -1.09
CA CYS A 3 -7.00 15.01 0.12
C CYS A 3 -8.02 14.09 0.83
N GLY A 4 -7.64 12.85 1.13
CA GLY A 4 -8.43 11.98 2.00
C GLY A 4 -8.25 12.38 3.47
N VAL A 5 -9.32 12.87 4.11
CA VAL A 5 -9.27 13.42 5.46
C VAL A 5 -10.22 12.66 6.38
N SER A 6 -9.67 11.99 7.40
CA SER A 6 -10.41 11.20 8.38
C SER A 6 -10.74 11.95 9.67
N GLY A 7 -10.27 13.20 9.81
CA GLY A 7 -10.38 13.95 11.06
C GLY A 7 -9.24 13.71 12.06
N GLY A 8 -8.39 12.71 11.84
CA GLY A 8 -7.18 12.50 12.66
C GLY A 8 -6.07 13.51 12.33
N ALA A 9 -5.15 13.71 13.27
CA ALA A 9 -4.10 14.75 13.20
C ALA A 9 -3.29 14.69 11.90
N ASP A 10 -2.89 13.49 11.44
CA ASP A 10 -2.08 13.32 10.25
C ASP A 10 -2.82 13.80 8.99
N SER A 11 -4.12 13.48 8.87
CA SER A 11 -4.93 13.87 7.71
C SER A 11 -5.32 15.34 7.72
N LEU A 12 -5.58 15.92 8.91
CA LEU A 12 -5.83 17.36 9.06
C LEU A 12 -4.57 18.18 8.78
N SER A 13 -3.40 17.68 9.20
CA SER A 13 -2.11 18.31 8.88
C SER A 13 -1.81 18.26 7.38
N LEU A 14 -2.12 17.16 6.70
CA LEU A 14 -2.03 17.09 5.25
C LEU A 14 -2.87 18.20 4.59
N LEU A 15 -4.13 18.34 5.02
CA LEU A 15 -5.03 19.38 4.50
C LEU A 15 -4.44 20.78 4.69
N ALA A 16 -3.99 21.09 5.92
CA ALA A 16 -3.43 22.41 6.23
C ALA A 16 -2.16 22.71 5.42
N LEU A 17 -1.23 21.76 5.34
CA LEU A 17 0.01 21.91 4.58
C LEU A 17 -0.22 22.06 3.09
N ALA A 18 -1.18 21.33 2.53
CA ALA A 18 -1.55 21.44 1.13
C ALA A 18 -2.11 22.83 0.77
N VAL A 19 -2.98 23.37 1.63
CA VAL A 19 -3.50 24.74 1.46
C VAL A 19 -2.38 25.78 1.63
N ALA A 20 -1.54 25.62 2.65
CA ALA A 20 -0.38 26.51 2.88
C ALA A 20 0.63 26.49 1.72
N ALA A 21 0.74 25.36 1.00
CA ALA A 21 1.54 25.25 -0.22
C ALA A 21 0.88 25.90 -1.46
N GLY A 22 -0.27 26.55 -1.30
CA GLY A 22 -0.99 27.25 -2.37
C GLY A 22 -1.82 26.32 -3.28
N CYS A 23 -2.08 25.09 -2.87
CA CYS A 23 -2.92 24.20 -3.64
C CYS A 23 -4.41 24.55 -3.47
N GLU A 24 -5.19 24.44 -4.54
CA GLU A 24 -6.64 24.37 -4.45
C GLU A 24 -7.03 22.94 -3.98
N VAL A 25 -7.60 22.83 -2.76
CA VAL A 25 -7.80 21.54 -2.09
C VAL A 25 -9.27 21.23 -1.92
N THR A 26 -9.63 19.97 -2.22
CA THR A 26 -10.90 19.35 -1.80
C THR A 26 -10.60 18.31 -0.72
N ALA A 27 -11.05 18.56 0.51
CA ALA A 27 -11.04 17.60 1.60
C ALA A 27 -12.16 16.57 1.38
N VAL A 28 -11.83 15.30 1.28
CA VAL A 28 -12.80 14.21 1.11
C VAL A 28 -12.78 13.33 2.35
N HIS A 29 -13.90 13.32 3.08
CA HIS A 29 -14.14 12.41 4.18
C HIS A 29 -14.90 11.18 3.68
N VAL A 30 -14.46 9.97 4.07
CA VAL A 30 -15.13 8.72 3.73
C VAL A 30 -15.73 8.12 4.99
N ASP A 31 -17.07 8.18 5.09
CA ASP A 31 -17.83 7.58 6.17
C ASP A 31 -18.14 6.11 5.85
N HIS A 32 -17.67 5.21 6.68
CA HIS A 32 -17.90 3.77 6.54
C HIS A 32 -19.24 3.29 7.13
N GLY A 33 -19.98 4.16 7.81
CA GLY A 33 -21.26 3.82 8.45
C GLY A 33 -21.18 2.74 9.51
N LEU A 34 -19.98 2.43 10.02
CA LEU A 34 -19.76 1.33 10.96
C LEU A 34 -20.01 1.72 12.42
N ARG A 35 -20.18 3.01 12.72
CA ARG A 35 -20.34 3.52 14.08
C ARG A 35 -21.41 4.59 14.18
N VAL A 36 -22.07 4.62 15.35
CA VAL A 36 -22.89 5.76 15.78
C VAL A 36 -21.95 6.93 16.06
N GLY A 37 -22.22 8.10 15.48
CA GLY A 37 -21.37 9.29 15.64
C GLY A 37 -20.36 9.54 14.50
N SER A 38 -20.36 8.74 13.44
CA SER A 38 -19.52 9.01 12.25
C SER A 38 -19.86 10.36 11.56
N ASP A 39 -21.07 10.86 11.76
CA ASP A 39 -21.48 12.18 11.26
C ASP A 39 -20.70 13.31 11.95
N GLU A 40 -20.33 13.17 13.25
CA GLU A 40 -19.50 14.14 13.99
C GLU A 40 -18.07 14.22 13.40
N GLU A 41 -17.53 13.12 12.92
CA GLU A 41 -16.22 13.11 12.25
C GLU A 41 -16.24 13.94 10.95
N ALA A 42 -17.31 13.83 10.19
CA ALA A 42 -17.50 14.63 8.97
C ALA A 42 -17.59 16.13 9.27
N GLU A 43 -18.25 16.52 10.39
CA GLU A 43 -18.33 17.92 10.81
C GLU A 43 -16.96 18.48 11.21
N VAL A 44 -16.12 17.69 11.91
CA VAL A 44 -14.75 18.10 12.26
C VAL A 44 -13.96 18.40 11.00
N VAL A 45 -14.04 17.54 9.98
CA VAL A 45 -13.35 17.75 8.70
C VAL A 45 -13.92 18.95 7.94
N ALA A 46 -15.24 19.12 7.92
CA ALA A 46 -15.89 20.25 7.25
C ALA A 46 -15.47 21.58 7.89
N ASN A 47 -15.42 21.65 9.22
CA ASN A 47 -14.99 22.85 9.95
C ASN A 47 -13.53 23.19 9.68
N ALA A 48 -12.64 22.19 9.70
CA ALA A 48 -11.23 22.40 9.37
C ALA A 48 -11.03 22.85 7.91
N ALA A 49 -11.76 22.26 6.97
CA ALA A 49 -11.73 22.66 5.56
C ALA A 49 -12.21 24.10 5.38
N ALA A 50 -13.32 24.48 6.02
CA ALA A 50 -13.86 25.85 5.98
C ALA A 50 -12.88 26.87 6.55
N ALA A 51 -12.25 26.56 7.70
CA ALA A 51 -11.25 27.42 8.34
C ALA A 51 -10.02 27.66 7.44
N LEU A 52 -9.67 26.71 6.60
CA LEU A 52 -8.55 26.80 5.64
C LEU A 52 -8.96 27.33 4.25
N GLY A 53 -10.24 27.56 4.00
CA GLY A 53 -10.75 27.94 2.67
C GLY A 53 -10.73 26.82 1.64
N ALA A 54 -10.66 25.57 2.08
CA ALA A 54 -10.72 24.38 1.22
C ALA A 54 -12.15 23.90 1.00
N SER A 55 -12.41 23.27 -0.15
CA SER A 55 -13.68 22.59 -0.41
C SER A 55 -13.83 21.32 0.41
N PHE A 56 -15.06 20.96 0.79
CA PHE A 56 -15.34 19.74 1.55
C PHE A 56 -16.34 18.84 0.80
N ARG A 57 -16.14 17.54 0.88
CA ARG A 57 -17.07 16.50 0.41
C ARG A 57 -17.04 15.30 1.35
N SER A 58 -18.21 14.81 1.76
CA SER A 58 -18.36 13.54 2.45
C SER A 58 -18.89 12.46 1.50
N ILE A 59 -18.34 11.25 1.59
CA ILE A 59 -18.78 10.10 0.80
C ILE A 59 -19.11 8.98 1.79
N ARG A 60 -20.35 8.52 1.80
CA ARG A 60 -20.75 7.34 2.56
C ARG A 60 -20.52 6.09 1.72
N VAL A 61 -19.79 5.11 2.28
CA VAL A 61 -19.57 3.79 1.68
C VAL A 61 -20.23 2.72 2.52
N HIS A 62 -20.88 1.78 1.84
CA HIS A 62 -21.47 0.61 2.50
C HIS A 62 -20.45 -0.54 2.49
N ILE A 63 -20.27 -1.16 3.66
CA ILE A 63 -19.37 -2.32 3.81
C ILE A 63 -20.19 -3.46 4.38
N ASP A 64 -20.39 -4.50 3.59
CA ASP A 64 -21.13 -5.68 4.04
C ASP A 64 -20.43 -6.34 5.24
N ALA A 65 -21.18 -7.02 6.10
CA ALA A 65 -20.62 -7.82 7.19
C ALA A 65 -19.86 -9.02 6.62
N GLY A 66 -18.76 -9.45 7.28
CA GLY A 66 -18.01 -10.64 6.86
C GLY A 66 -16.52 -10.59 7.25
N PRO A 67 -15.74 -11.61 6.89
CA PRO A 67 -14.32 -11.68 7.23
C PRO A 67 -13.51 -10.55 6.57
N ASN A 68 -12.36 -10.22 7.16
CA ASN A 68 -11.44 -9.18 6.66
C ASN A 68 -12.08 -7.78 6.53
N LEU A 69 -12.94 -7.39 7.48
CA LEU A 69 -13.67 -6.12 7.47
C LEU A 69 -12.72 -4.91 7.26
N GLU A 70 -11.57 -4.90 7.93
CA GLU A 70 -10.57 -3.82 7.80
C GLU A 70 -10.03 -3.71 6.37
N ALA A 71 -9.67 -4.83 5.75
CA ALA A 71 -9.16 -4.83 4.38
C ALA A 71 -10.22 -4.32 3.39
N ARG A 72 -11.49 -4.73 3.57
CA ARG A 72 -12.60 -4.26 2.73
C ARG A 72 -12.92 -2.80 2.97
N ALA A 73 -12.90 -2.33 4.22
CA ALA A 73 -13.05 -0.92 4.55
C ALA A 73 -11.95 -0.07 3.90
N ARG A 74 -10.71 -0.57 3.93
CA ARG A 74 -9.58 0.07 3.26
C ARG A 74 -9.77 0.11 1.73
N ALA A 75 -10.17 -0.99 1.11
CA ALA A 75 -10.44 -1.05 -0.33
C ALA A 75 -11.58 -0.10 -0.75
N ALA A 76 -12.71 -0.12 -0.01
CA ALA A 76 -13.84 0.78 -0.25
C ALA A 76 -13.43 2.27 -0.12
N ARG A 77 -12.61 2.61 0.89
CA ARG A 77 -12.06 3.96 1.05
C ARG A 77 -11.18 4.36 -0.12
N HIS A 78 -10.27 3.47 -0.57
CA HIS A 78 -9.42 3.75 -1.72
C HIS A 78 -10.24 3.96 -3.00
N ALA A 79 -11.25 3.13 -3.24
CA ALA A 79 -12.16 3.28 -4.39
C ALA A 79 -12.93 4.62 -4.34
N ALA A 80 -13.45 5.00 -3.15
CA ALA A 80 -14.18 6.24 -2.96
C ALA A 80 -13.31 7.50 -3.15
N LEU A 81 -12.05 7.45 -2.71
CA LEU A 81 -11.10 8.56 -2.84
C LEU A 81 -10.54 8.71 -4.26
N GLY A 82 -10.46 7.60 -5.02
CA GLY A 82 -9.80 7.56 -6.32
C GLY A 82 -8.26 7.52 -6.25
N GLU A 83 -7.64 7.19 -7.38
CA GLU A 83 -6.18 6.98 -7.45
C GLU A 83 -5.35 8.25 -7.21
N GLY A 84 -5.90 9.42 -7.54
CA GLY A 84 -5.22 10.71 -7.40
C GLY A 84 -5.29 11.35 -6.00
N ALA A 85 -5.96 10.72 -5.03
CA ALA A 85 -6.10 11.31 -3.69
C ALA A 85 -4.81 11.23 -2.88
N ARG A 86 -4.49 12.32 -2.18
CA ARG A 86 -3.37 12.42 -1.24
C ARG A 86 -3.80 11.90 0.13
N LEU A 87 -2.88 11.20 0.80
CA LEU A 87 -3.13 10.53 2.09
C LEU A 87 -2.12 11.00 3.13
N GLY A 88 -2.60 11.21 4.36
CA GLY A 88 -1.80 11.69 5.48
C GLY A 88 -0.98 10.60 6.18
N HIS A 89 -0.26 9.76 5.44
CA HIS A 89 0.67 8.83 6.06
C HIS A 89 1.95 9.54 6.48
N THR A 90 2.49 9.12 7.64
CA THR A 90 3.68 9.70 8.27
C THR A 90 4.82 8.68 8.36
N ALA A 91 6.00 9.11 8.82
CA ALA A 91 7.13 8.23 9.07
C ALA A 91 6.84 7.17 10.16
N ASP A 92 5.92 7.48 11.08
CA ASP A 92 5.42 6.50 12.04
C ASP A 92 4.59 5.40 11.35
N ASP A 93 3.75 5.75 10.38
CA ASP A 93 3.01 4.77 9.56
C ASP A 93 3.95 3.93 8.69
N GLN A 94 5.04 4.55 8.20
CA GLN A 94 6.11 3.84 7.49
C GLN A 94 6.73 2.77 8.38
N ALA A 95 7.14 3.13 9.60
CA ALA A 95 7.73 2.19 10.55
C ALA A 95 6.76 1.06 10.93
N GLU A 96 5.50 1.37 11.20
CA GLU A 96 4.44 0.39 11.47
C GLU A 96 4.26 -0.58 10.29
N THR A 97 4.30 -0.07 9.07
CA THR A 97 4.16 -0.86 7.84
C THR A 97 5.35 -1.80 7.64
N VAL A 98 6.57 -1.30 7.80
CA VAL A 98 7.81 -2.07 7.66
C VAL A 98 7.85 -3.20 8.69
N LEU A 99 7.62 -2.90 9.98
CA LEU A 99 7.58 -3.91 11.04
C LEU A 99 6.47 -4.93 10.83
N GLY A 100 5.29 -4.48 10.44
CA GLY A 100 4.18 -5.37 10.11
C GLY A 100 4.49 -6.30 8.94
N ASN A 101 5.21 -5.83 7.93
CA ASN A 101 5.67 -6.60 6.79
C ASN A 101 6.79 -7.58 7.19
N LEU A 102 7.73 -7.14 8.02
CA LEU A 102 8.82 -7.98 8.55
C LEU A 102 8.26 -9.19 9.31
N VAL A 103 7.32 -8.96 10.22
CA VAL A 103 6.65 -10.02 11.01
C VAL A 103 5.88 -11.02 10.13
N ARG A 104 5.42 -10.59 8.95
CA ARG A 104 4.78 -11.47 7.97
C ARG A 104 5.76 -12.19 7.05
N GLY A 105 7.07 -11.95 7.17
CA GLY A 105 8.09 -12.53 6.31
C GLY A 105 8.14 -11.92 4.91
N ALA A 106 7.80 -10.64 4.79
CA ALA A 106 7.88 -9.94 3.50
C ALA A 106 9.32 -9.81 3.01
N GLY A 107 9.51 -9.92 1.71
CA GLY A 107 10.78 -9.65 1.03
C GLY A 107 11.09 -8.15 0.91
N PRO A 108 12.19 -7.79 0.20
CA PRO A 108 12.66 -6.41 0.07
C PRO A 108 11.59 -5.40 -0.36
N GLU A 109 10.74 -5.75 -1.33
CA GLU A 109 9.63 -4.90 -1.79
C GLU A 109 8.69 -4.49 -0.64
N GLY A 110 8.34 -5.45 0.23
CA GLY A 110 7.47 -5.18 1.38
C GLY A 110 8.21 -4.40 2.48
N LEU A 111 9.50 -4.63 2.67
CA LEU A 111 10.33 -3.91 3.65
C LEU A 111 10.67 -2.49 3.19
N ALA A 112 10.58 -2.18 1.91
CA ALA A 112 10.62 -0.82 1.39
C ALA A 112 9.37 0.02 1.76
N GLY A 113 8.35 -0.61 2.35
CA GLY A 113 7.20 0.07 2.96
C GLY A 113 6.34 0.88 2.00
N ILE A 114 5.82 2.01 2.48
CA ILE A 114 5.02 2.97 1.72
C ILE A 114 5.95 3.75 0.78
N ARG A 115 5.54 3.93 -0.47
CA ARG A 115 6.31 4.72 -1.42
C ARG A 115 6.16 6.22 -1.11
N ALA A 116 7.28 6.92 -1.03
CA ALA A 116 7.30 8.38 -0.97
C ALA A 116 7.03 8.93 -2.38
N ASP A 117 5.79 9.26 -2.62
CA ASP A 117 5.28 9.78 -3.89
C ASP A 117 4.26 10.90 -3.65
N ASP A 118 3.72 11.43 -4.72
CA ASP A 118 2.69 12.46 -4.66
C ASP A 118 1.44 12.04 -3.84
N ARG A 119 1.19 10.75 -3.68
CA ARG A 119 0.08 10.24 -2.88
C ARG A 119 0.32 10.38 -1.38
N HIS A 120 1.57 10.40 -0.95
CA HIS A 120 1.97 10.45 0.46
C HIS A 120 2.91 11.64 0.76
N PRO A 121 2.47 12.88 0.53
CA PRO A 121 3.36 14.05 0.52
C PRO A 121 3.93 14.41 1.90
N ILE A 122 3.33 13.92 2.99
CA ILE A 122 3.82 14.16 4.36
C ILE A 122 4.48 12.93 5.00
N LEU A 123 4.90 11.94 4.19
CA LEU A 123 5.50 10.70 4.68
C LEU A 123 6.79 10.92 5.49
N ALA A 124 7.48 12.02 5.26
CA ALA A 124 8.68 12.39 6.02
C ALA A 124 8.38 12.96 7.42
N LEU A 125 7.17 13.44 7.68
CA LEU A 125 6.79 14.00 8.96
C LEU A 125 6.54 12.92 10.01
N ARG A 126 6.81 13.28 11.28
CA ARG A 126 6.48 12.45 12.43
C ARG A 126 5.06 12.76 12.93
N ARG A 127 4.39 11.76 13.48
CA ARG A 127 3.05 11.95 14.08
C ARG A 127 3.04 13.00 15.17
N ARG A 128 4.10 13.16 15.95
CA ARG A 128 4.21 14.25 16.94
C ARG A 128 4.15 15.64 16.29
N GLU A 129 4.74 15.80 15.10
CA GLU A 129 4.75 17.07 14.38
C GLU A 129 3.36 17.40 13.82
N THR A 130 2.61 16.40 13.33
CA THR A 130 1.24 16.59 12.88
C THR A 130 0.30 16.94 14.03
N VAL A 131 0.47 16.31 15.20
CA VAL A 131 -0.29 16.64 16.42
C VAL A 131 0.03 18.07 16.89
N GLU A 132 1.29 18.47 16.88
CA GLU A 132 1.71 19.83 17.24
C GLU A 132 1.14 20.87 16.27
N LEU A 133 1.15 20.59 14.97
CA LEU A 133 0.57 21.46 13.96
C LEU A 133 -0.94 21.63 14.17
N CYS A 134 -1.68 20.55 14.38
CA CYS A 134 -3.12 20.61 14.66
C CYS A 134 -3.41 21.44 15.91
N ARG A 135 -2.60 21.27 16.97
CA ARG A 135 -2.72 22.07 18.21
C ARG A 135 -2.46 23.56 17.95
N ALA A 136 -1.42 23.88 17.18
CA ALA A 136 -1.09 25.27 16.85
C ALA A 136 -2.17 25.96 16.01
N LEU A 137 -2.86 25.21 15.16
CA LEU A 137 -3.99 25.68 14.34
C LEU A 137 -5.33 25.68 15.08
N GLY A 138 -5.39 25.16 16.31
CA GLY A 138 -6.62 25.05 17.09
C GLY A 138 -7.63 24.03 16.53
N PHE A 139 -7.16 23.04 15.77
CA PHE A 139 -8.05 22.01 15.22
C PHE A 139 -8.50 21.01 16.28
N ILE A 140 -9.78 20.66 16.23
CA ILE A 140 -10.32 19.52 16.96
C ILE A 140 -9.91 18.26 16.17
N VAL A 141 -9.26 17.33 16.88
CA VAL A 141 -8.80 16.07 16.27
C VAL A 141 -9.72 14.94 16.73
N VAL A 142 -10.20 14.14 15.80
CA VAL A 142 -10.98 12.93 16.10
C VAL A 142 -10.10 11.90 16.79
N ASP A 143 -10.45 11.49 18.01
CA ASP A 143 -9.83 10.37 18.74
C ASP A 143 -10.69 9.12 18.59
N ASP A 144 -10.38 8.29 17.60
CA ASP A 144 -11.06 7.03 17.36
C ASP A 144 -10.56 5.95 18.33
N PRO A 145 -11.40 5.42 19.23
CA PRO A 145 -11.01 4.36 20.18
C PRO A 145 -10.43 3.12 19.50
N SER A 146 -10.85 2.80 18.28
CA SER A 146 -10.31 1.66 17.53
C SER A 146 -8.81 1.81 17.22
N ASN A 147 -8.27 3.04 17.22
CA ASN A 147 -6.84 3.29 17.05
C ASN A 147 -5.99 2.78 18.22
N ARG A 148 -6.61 2.39 19.33
CA ARG A 148 -5.95 1.83 20.53
C ARG A 148 -6.30 0.38 20.80
N ASP A 149 -7.19 -0.22 20.01
CA ASP A 149 -7.62 -1.61 20.21
C ASP A 149 -6.45 -2.58 19.93
N PRO A 150 -5.98 -3.36 20.94
CA PRO A 150 -4.88 -4.31 20.79
C PRO A 150 -5.24 -5.53 19.92
N ALA A 151 -6.49 -5.72 19.55
CA ALA A 151 -6.88 -6.73 18.57
C ALA A 151 -6.23 -6.48 17.21
N PHE A 152 -5.91 -5.23 16.90
CA PHE A 152 -5.25 -4.85 15.67
C PHE A 152 -3.73 -4.91 15.80
N ARG A 153 -3.09 -5.75 14.99
CA ARG A 153 -1.61 -5.90 14.98
C ARG A 153 -0.89 -4.56 14.84
N ARG A 154 -1.43 -3.65 14.03
CA ARG A 154 -0.83 -2.32 13.80
C ARG A 154 -0.77 -1.51 15.08
N ASN A 155 -1.82 -1.54 15.89
CA ASN A 155 -1.86 -0.86 17.18
C ASN A 155 -0.84 -1.47 18.16
N ARG A 156 -0.70 -2.80 18.18
CA ARG A 156 0.34 -3.46 18.99
C ARG A 156 1.75 -3.05 18.56
N ILE A 157 2.01 -2.95 17.26
CA ILE A 157 3.30 -2.45 16.78
C ILE A 157 3.53 -1.02 17.28
N ARG A 158 2.53 -0.15 17.19
CA ARG A 158 2.59 1.25 17.62
C ARG A 158 2.81 1.41 19.12
N PHE A 159 2.08 0.69 19.94
CA PHE A 159 2.02 0.93 21.38
C PHE A 159 2.87 -0.03 22.22
N GLU A 160 3.29 -1.18 21.66
CA GLU A 160 4.10 -2.16 22.37
C GLU A 160 5.49 -2.29 21.76
N VAL A 161 5.58 -2.51 20.42
CA VAL A 161 6.84 -2.87 19.76
C VAL A 161 7.73 -1.65 19.55
N LEU A 162 7.23 -0.57 18.97
CA LEU A 162 8.02 0.64 18.72
C LEU A 162 8.57 1.25 20.02
N PRO A 163 7.77 1.42 21.10
CA PRO A 163 8.31 1.90 22.37
C PRO A 163 9.38 0.99 22.98
N LEU A 164 9.23 -0.33 22.87
CA LEU A 164 10.26 -1.28 23.31
C LEU A 164 11.55 -1.12 22.51
N LEU A 165 11.45 -0.97 21.20
CA LEU A 165 12.62 -0.75 20.34
C LEU A 165 13.30 0.60 20.63
N ASP A 166 12.53 1.65 20.93
CA ASP A 166 13.06 2.96 21.33
C ASP A 166 13.85 2.86 22.65
N ASP A 167 13.31 2.14 23.63
CA ASP A 167 13.99 1.88 24.90
C ASP A 167 15.30 1.10 24.71
N VAL A 168 15.25 -0.01 23.98
CA VAL A 168 16.44 -0.86 23.72
C VAL A 168 17.52 -0.10 22.95
N ALA A 169 17.12 0.71 21.96
CA ALA A 169 18.06 1.46 21.12
C ALA A 169 18.49 2.81 21.70
N ALA A 170 17.87 3.27 22.80
CA ALA A 170 18.01 4.61 23.38
C ALA A 170 17.87 5.74 22.35
N ARG A 171 16.98 5.57 21.38
CA ARG A 171 16.72 6.53 20.29
C ARG A 171 15.40 6.27 19.60
N ASP A 172 14.94 7.25 18.81
CA ASP A 172 13.76 7.15 17.95
C ASP A 172 13.96 6.13 16.81
N VAL A 173 13.45 4.91 17.00
CA VAL A 173 13.61 3.81 16.04
C VAL A 173 12.65 3.98 14.84
N ALA A 174 11.50 4.61 15.02
CA ALA A 174 10.59 4.83 13.90
C ALA A 174 11.25 5.69 12.80
N ALA A 175 11.99 6.73 13.16
CA ALA A 175 12.75 7.55 12.22
C ALA A 175 13.88 6.74 11.52
N VAL A 176 14.52 5.83 12.26
CA VAL A 176 15.56 4.95 11.69
C VAL A 176 14.95 3.99 10.67
N ILE A 177 13.83 3.34 11.02
CA ILE A 177 13.14 2.39 10.14
C ILE A 177 12.64 3.10 8.87
N ALA A 178 12.05 4.29 9.00
CA ALA A 178 11.58 5.06 7.84
C ALA A 178 12.72 5.37 6.85
N ARG A 179 13.88 5.81 7.37
CA ARG A 179 15.07 6.05 6.53
C ARG A 179 15.61 4.77 5.90
N GLN A 180 15.63 3.65 6.62
CA GLN A 180 16.08 2.37 6.05
C GLN A 180 15.13 1.87 4.95
N ALA A 181 13.82 2.11 5.10
CA ALA A 181 12.85 1.79 4.07
C ALA A 181 13.07 2.61 2.79
N GLU A 182 13.45 3.88 2.91
CA GLU A 182 13.79 4.74 1.77
C GLU A 182 15.02 4.22 1.01
N VAL A 183 16.11 3.93 1.72
CA VAL A 183 17.32 3.33 1.11
C VAL A 183 16.99 1.99 0.43
N LEU A 184 16.18 1.16 1.08
CA LEU A 184 15.77 -0.13 0.50
C LEU A 184 14.87 0.07 -0.73
N ARG A 185 14.06 1.15 -0.75
CA ARG A 185 13.24 1.52 -1.91
C ARG A 185 14.10 1.81 -3.14
N GLU A 186 15.18 2.57 -2.98
CA GLU A 186 16.11 2.85 -4.09
C GLU A 186 16.70 1.55 -4.68
N VAL A 187 17.10 0.63 -3.81
CA VAL A 187 17.61 -0.69 -4.25
C VAL A 187 16.53 -1.49 -4.98
N VAL A 188 15.32 -1.53 -4.44
CA VAL A 188 14.19 -2.24 -5.07
C VAL A 188 13.84 -1.63 -6.41
N ASP A 189 13.77 -0.30 -6.51
CA ASP A 189 13.44 0.39 -7.76
C ASP A 189 14.51 0.16 -8.85
N HIS A 190 15.80 0.12 -8.48
CA HIS A 190 16.87 -0.26 -9.39
C HIS A 190 16.70 -1.70 -9.90
N LEU A 191 16.46 -2.66 -9.01
CA LEU A 191 16.25 -4.06 -9.38
C LEU A 191 14.95 -4.27 -10.19
N GLU A 192 13.90 -3.52 -9.90
CA GLU A 192 12.66 -3.52 -10.70
C GLU A 192 12.92 -3.02 -12.12
N GLY A 193 13.76 -1.97 -12.27
CA GLY A 193 14.20 -1.48 -13.57
C GLY A 193 14.94 -2.53 -14.38
N GLU A 194 15.91 -3.22 -13.76
CA GLU A 194 16.64 -4.32 -14.39
C GLU A 194 15.70 -5.50 -14.76
N ALA A 195 14.80 -5.87 -13.84
CA ALA A 195 13.85 -6.95 -14.08
C ALA A 195 12.79 -6.59 -15.15
N ALA A 196 12.59 -5.31 -15.46
CA ALA A 196 11.64 -4.86 -16.48
C ALA A 196 12.04 -5.35 -17.88
N GLY A 197 13.33 -5.54 -18.12
CA GLY A 197 13.85 -6.09 -19.38
C GLY A 197 13.62 -7.59 -19.57
N LEU A 198 13.15 -8.30 -18.53
CA LEU A 198 12.87 -9.74 -18.61
C LEU A 198 11.43 -9.98 -19.06
N ASP A 199 11.26 -10.78 -20.12
CA ASP A 199 9.94 -11.33 -20.47
C ASP A 199 9.58 -12.47 -19.51
N PRO A 200 8.61 -12.28 -18.60
CA PRO A 200 8.26 -13.29 -17.60
C PRO A 200 7.60 -14.54 -18.20
N THR A 201 7.27 -14.52 -19.47
CA THR A 201 6.74 -15.69 -20.20
C THR A 201 7.83 -16.48 -20.91
N ASP A 202 9.04 -15.93 -21.10
CA ASP A 202 10.17 -16.64 -21.72
C ASP A 202 10.89 -17.53 -20.69
N GLY A 203 10.64 -18.84 -20.75
CA GLY A 203 11.23 -19.78 -19.80
C GLY A 203 12.76 -19.89 -19.91
N ALA A 204 13.35 -19.68 -21.10
CA ALA A 204 14.81 -19.72 -21.26
C ALA A 204 15.45 -18.46 -20.68
N MET A 205 14.86 -17.28 -20.94
CA MET A 205 15.31 -16.00 -20.38
C MET A 205 15.25 -16.01 -18.85
N LEU A 206 14.14 -16.46 -18.27
CA LEU A 206 13.99 -16.59 -16.82
C LEU A 206 14.98 -17.57 -16.18
N ALA A 207 15.26 -18.69 -16.87
CA ALA A 207 16.20 -19.70 -16.36
C ALA A 207 17.65 -19.20 -16.37
N ALA A 208 18.01 -18.34 -17.31
CA ALA A 208 19.35 -17.76 -17.48
C ALA A 208 19.55 -16.48 -16.63
N ALA A 209 18.48 -15.81 -16.24
CA ALA A 209 18.55 -14.55 -15.51
C ALA A 209 19.07 -14.73 -14.07
N PRO A 210 19.68 -13.68 -13.48
CA PRO A 210 19.98 -13.66 -12.04
C PRO A 210 18.74 -14.00 -11.21
N PRO A 211 18.85 -14.87 -10.18
CA PRO A 211 17.68 -15.36 -9.45
C PRO A 211 16.78 -14.27 -8.87
N THR A 212 17.37 -13.17 -8.39
CA THR A 212 16.60 -12.04 -7.85
C THR A 212 15.73 -11.38 -8.92
N LEU A 213 16.29 -11.11 -10.10
CA LEU A 213 15.55 -10.48 -11.20
C LEU A 213 14.47 -11.40 -11.76
N ALA A 214 14.75 -12.70 -11.90
CA ALA A 214 13.77 -13.69 -12.31
C ALA A 214 12.57 -13.76 -11.34
N ARG A 215 12.83 -13.74 -10.01
CA ARG A 215 11.78 -13.69 -8.97
C ARG A 215 10.93 -12.43 -9.09
N MET A 216 11.53 -11.29 -9.30
CA MET A 216 10.82 -10.01 -9.45
C MET A 216 9.97 -10.00 -10.71
N ALA A 217 10.50 -10.44 -11.86
CA ALA A 217 9.75 -10.53 -13.10
C ALA A 217 8.54 -11.44 -12.99
N VAL A 218 8.70 -12.65 -12.42
CA VAL A 218 7.60 -13.60 -12.19
C VAL A 218 6.56 -13.03 -11.23
N ARG A 219 7.00 -12.41 -10.11
CA ARG A 219 6.08 -11.82 -9.12
C ARG A 219 5.26 -10.70 -9.74
N ARG A 220 5.87 -9.81 -10.51
CA ARG A 220 5.18 -8.74 -11.24
C ARG A 220 4.15 -9.30 -12.21
N TRP A 221 4.53 -10.30 -13.00
CA TRP A 221 3.63 -10.96 -13.96
C TRP A 221 2.42 -11.59 -13.27
N LEU A 222 2.63 -12.36 -12.22
CA LEU A 222 1.52 -12.99 -11.48
C LEU A 222 0.58 -11.94 -10.87
N ARG A 223 1.10 -10.82 -10.35
CA ARG A 223 0.26 -9.72 -9.83
C ARG A 223 -0.60 -9.07 -10.92
N SER A 224 -0.06 -8.87 -12.12
CA SER A 224 -0.81 -8.26 -13.22
C SER A 224 -1.93 -9.16 -13.76
N CYS A 225 -1.84 -10.47 -13.54
CA CYS A 225 -2.80 -11.45 -14.06
C CYS A 225 -3.85 -11.89 -13.03
N SER A 226 -3.53 -11.87 -11.74
CA SER A 226 -4.41 -12.44 -10.68
C SER A 226 -5.39 -11.45 -10.04
N GLY A 227 -5.48 -10.20 -10.53
CA GLY A 227 -6.38 -9.19 -9.98
C GLY A 227 -6.01 -8.78 -8.54
N GLU A 228 -6.99 -8.30 -7.76
CA GLU A 228 -6.80 -7.77 -6.39
C GLU A 228 -6.51 -8.84 -5.30
N GLY A 229 -5.95 -9.98 -5.68
CA GLY A 229 -5.53 -11.03 -4.76
C GLY A 229 -4.30 -10.67 -3.94
N HIS A 230 -3.98 -11.49 -2.95
CA HIS A 230 -2.73 -11.39 -2.21
C HIS A 230 -1.54 -11.58 -3.18
N PRO A 231 -0.46 -10.81 -3.02
CA PRO A 231 0.73 -11.02 -3.83
C PRO A 231 1.23 -12.47 -3.67
N PRO A 232 1.71 -13.09 -4.76
CA PRO A 232 2.19 -14.48 -4.71
C PRO A 232 3.30 -14.61 -3.65
N ASP A 233 3.21 -15.66 -2.84
CA ASP A 233 4.24 -15.96 -1.85
C ASP A 233 5.55 -16.43 -2.53
N ALA A 234 6.63 -16.47 -1.75
CA ALA A 234 7.93 -16.86 -2.24
C ALA A 234 7.94 -18.30 -2.80
N ALA A 235 7.19 -19.21 -2.17
CA ALA A 235 7.10 -20.60 -2.62
C ALA A 235 6.41 -20.72 -3.98
N THR A 236 5.35 -19.96 -4.21
CA THR A 236 4.67 -19.89 -5.50
C THR A 236 5.60 -19.37 -6.61
N VAL A 237 6.35 -18.29 -6.33
CA VAL A 237 7.33 -17.75 -7.28
C VAL A 237 8.41 -18.79 -7.62
N GLU A 238 8.95 -19.51 -6.62
CA GLU A 238 9.95 -20.54 -6.86
C GLU A 238 9.39 -21.73 -7.66
N ARG A 239 8.14 -22.14 -7.43
CA ARG A 239 7.51 -23.18 -8.24
C ARG A 239 7.37 -22.75 -9.70
N VAL A 240 6.99 -21.51 -9.98
CA VAL A 240 6.91 -20.98 -11.35
C VAL A 240 8.30 -20.96 -12.00
N LEU A 241 9.35 -20.54 -11.28
CA LEU A 241 10.73 -20.63 -11.76
C LEU A 241 11.16 -22.09 -12.00
N GLY A 242 10.67 -23.04 -11.21
CA GLY A 242 10.85 -24.48 -11.45
C GLY A 242 10.24 -24.93 -12.78
N VAL A 243 9.06 -24.39 -13.16
CA VAL A 243 8.47 -24.63 -14.49
C VAL A 243 9.35 -24.01 -15.59
N ALA A 244 9.86 -22.79 -15.39
CA ALA A 244 10.77 -22.15 -16.33
C ALA A 244 12.05 -22.97 -16.55
N ARG A 245 12.60 -23.58 -15.51
CA ARG A 245 13.83 -24.41 -15.52
C ARG A 245 13.60 -25.87 -15.92
N LEU A 246 12.38 -26.24 -16.36
CA LEU A 246 12.02 -27.63 -16.73
C LEU A 246 12.09 -28.64 -15.57
N GLN A 247 12.09 -28.18 -14.33
CA GLN A 247 12.07 -29.05 -13.13
C GLN A 247 10.66 -29.64 -12.90
N MET A 248 9.65 -28.97 -13.41
CA MET A 248 8.24 -29.43 -13.41
C MET A 248 7.52 -28.91 -14.66
N ARG A 249 6.42 -29.57 -15.03
CA ARG A 249 5.64 -29.22 -16.24
C ARG A 249 4.71 -28.04 -16.02
N ALA A 250 4.14 -27.94 -14.82
CA ALA A 250 3.18 -26.92 -14.44
C ALA A 250 3.08 -26.80 -12.92
N THR A 251 2.49 -25.67 -12.42
CA THR A 251 2.24 -25.43 -10.99
C THR A 251 1.01 -24.58 -10.78
N GLU A 252 0.26 -24.85 -9.69
CA GLU A 252 -0.81 -23.97 -9.21
C GLU A 252 -0.23 -22.69 -8.59
N VAL A 253 -0.90 -21.55 -8.87
CA VAL A 253 -0.47 -20.24 -8.36
C VAL A 253 -1.53 -19.54 -7.51
N GLY A 254 -2.62 -20.24 -7.18
CA GLY A 254 -3.73 -19.73 -6.38
C GLY A 254 -4.90 -19.20 -7.23
N GLY A 255 -6.09 -19.06 -6.60
CA GLY A 255 -7.28 -18.53 -7.27
C GLY A 255 -7.79 -19.35 -8.45
N GLY A 256 -7.47 -20.65 -8.54
CA GLY A 256 -7.80 -21.50 -9.69
C GLY A 256 -6.87 -21.31 -10.89
N TRP A 257 -5.80 -20.51 -10.74
CA TRP A 257 -4.82 -20.28 -11.80
C TRP A 257 -3.65 -21.26 -11.73
N ARG A 258 -3.18 -21.67 -12.90
CA ARG A 258 -2.05 -22.58 -13.10
C ARG A 258 -1.07 -21.98 -14.10
N VAL A 259 0.22 -22.14 -13.85
CA VAL A 259 1.27 -21.83 -14.81
C VAL A 259 1.80 -23.10 -15.43
N ALA A 260 1.79 -23.18 -16.76
CA ALA A 260 2.34 -24.28 -17.54
C ALA A 260 3.35 -23.75 -18.58
N ARG A 261 4.24 -24.61 -19.07
CA ARG A 261 5.19 -24.29 -20.14
C ARG A 261 4.86 -25.05 -21.42
N THR A 262 4.69 -24.29 -22.53
CA THR A 262 4.44 -24.83 -23.86
C THR A 262 5.30 -24.09 -24.90
N GLY A 263 6.06 -24.81 -25.71
CA GLY A 263 6.90 -24.19 -26.74
C GLY A 263 7.94 -23.20 -26.21
N GLY A 264 8.50 -23.47 -25.01
CA GLY A 264 9.46 -22.55 -24.36
C GLY A 264 8.84 -21.39 -23.57
N ARG A 265 7.54 -21.14 -23.75
CA ARG A 265 6.79 -20.05 -23.10
C ARG A 265 6.01 -20.51 -21.89
N LEU A 266 6.02 -19.72 -20.82
CA LEU A 266 5.11 -19.85 -19.68
C LEU A 266 3.73 -19.29 -20.04
N ARG A 267 2.68 -19.96 -19.62
CA ARG A 267 1.30 -19.55 -19.83
C ARG A 267 0.55 -19.64 -18.51
N LEU A 268 -0.32 -18.66 -18.26
CA LEU A 268 -1.25 -18.68 -17.16
C LEU A 268 -2.58 -19.24 -17.69
N GLU A 269 -3.08 -20.32 -17.08
CA GLU A 269 -4.29 -21.04 -17.46
C GLU A 269 -5.26 -21.00 -16.28
N LEU A 270 -6.53 -20.74 -16.52
CA LEU A 270 -7.59 -20.89 -15.52
C LEU A 270 -8.13 -22.33 -15.59
N ASP A 271 -8.38 -22.97 -14.44
CA ASP A 271 -8.94 -24.33 -14.41
C ASP A 271 -10.28 -24.37 -15.14
N GLY A 272 -10.34 -25.07 -16.28
CA GLY A 272 -11.55 -25.24 -17.11
C GLY A 272 -11.60 -24.41 -18.41
N ASP A 273 -10.65 -23.50 -18.66
CA ASP A 273 -10.63 -22.74 -19.91
C ASP A 273 -9.22 -22.78 -20.55
N PRO A 274 -9.08 -23.34 -21.76
CA PRO A 274 -7.80 -23.31 -22.45
C PRO A 274 -7.54 -21.92 -22.99
N PHE A 275 -6.65 -21.19 -22.34
CA PHE A 275 -6.02 -19.98 -22.87
C PHE A 275 -6.66 -18.61 -22.57
N VAL A 276 -6.18 -17.93 -21.54
CA VAL A 276 -6.18 -16.47 -21.48
C VAL A 276 -4.74 -15.98 -21.69
N GLY A 277 -4.46 -15.41 -22.86
CA GLY A 277 -3.21 -14.70 -23.11
C GLY A 277 -3.15 -13.46 -22.19
N PRO A 278 -1.93 -12.91 -21.89
CA PRO A 278 -1.82 -11.68 -21.14
C PRO A 278 -2.60 -10.57 -21.86
N PRO A 279 -3.23 -9.63 -21.13
CA PRO A 279 -3.81 -8.47 -21.77
C PRO A 279 -2.72 -7.78 -22.59
N VAL A 280 -2.99 -7.59 -23.86
CA VAL A 280 -2.13 -6.81 -24.75
C VAL A 280 -2.10 -5.41 -24.17
N GLY A 281 -0.93 -4.95 -23.73
CA GLY A 281 -0.73 -3.59 -23.26
C GLY A 281 -1.25 -2.59 -24.31
N PRO A 282 -1.62 -1.37 -23.90
CA PRO A 282 -2.10 -0.36 -24.82
C PRO A 282 -1.07 -0.17 -25.93
N PRO A 283 -1.51 0.01 -27.19
CA PRO A 283 -0.59 0.26 -28.31
C PRO A 283 0.27 1.47 -27.97
N ALA A 284 1.57 1.36 -28.24
CA ALA A 284 2.46 2.49 -28.18
C ALA A 284 1.84 3.61 -29.04
N ALA A 285 1.65 4.79 -28.44
CA ALA A 285 1.22 5.96 -29.16
C ALA A 285 2.34 6.33 -30.15
N ASP A 286 2.10 6.06 -31.42
CA ASP A 286 2.88 6.62 -32.51
C ASP A 286 2.64 8.12 -32.58
N GLY A 287 3.71 8.93 -32.59
CA GLY A 287 3.69 10.35 -32.92
C GLY A 287 4.43 11.25 -31.97
#